data_b7002af91f2a1fb5a6f618546fdba74c
#
_entry.id   b7002af91f2a1fb5a6f618546fdba74c
#
_cell.length_a   1.000
_cell.length_b   1.000
_cell.length_c   1.000
_cell.angle_alpha   90.00
_cell.angle_beta   90.00
_cell.angle_gamma   90.00
#
_symmetry.space_group_name_H-M   'P 1'
#
loop_
_entity.id
_entity.type
_entity.pdbx_description
1 polymer ?
#
loop_
_entity_poly.entity_id
_entity_poly.type
_entity_poly.pdbx_seq_one_letter_code
_entity_poly.pdbx_strand_id
1 'polypeptide(L)'
;VEVGLGGRLDATHAWDGGVAAITNIDLDHTDRLGPTLTHIAREKAAIIERGDVAVTGATGEGLAVIRRRARRFGVPLTEVASPPIVGWDRDGIVVALPRLGETRIGLRGRHQAANAAVADALLDALATAGIARVDDAARRRGYASARWPGRLELIEVAASGDRSPREVLLDGAHNPAGAAVLARALDDLRPTLLGGDEADPPPITLILGSMADKDVAGVLSALAASQVARAARVVCTEVDLPRALPAARLARGWAAVAPGSRPEVVVPVAAALERALADAPGPVVVAGSLYLVGAVRALLVDDPALRDPARPGVDAGDAAGAAAVAAEPPVLGGPEALVAAR
;
A
#
# COMPACT_ATOMS: atom_id res chain seq x y z
N VAL A 1 10.61 -9.94 -9.47
CA VAL A 1 11.32 -8.73 -9.03
C VAL A 1 10.36 -7.56 -9.07
N GLU A 2 10.32 -6.74 -8.03
CA GLU A 2 9.53 -5.50 -7.97
C GLU A 2 10.46 -4.29 -8.07
N VAL A 3 10.11 -3.33 -8.94
CA VAL A 3 10.85 -2.07 -9.08
C VAL A 3 10.61 -1.19 -7.85
N GLY A 4 11.68 -0.72 -7.23
CA GLY A 4 11.59 0.15 -6.05
C GLY A 4 11.09 1.55 -6.37
N LEU A 5 11.66 2.20 -7.40
CA LEU A 5 11.26 3.55 -7.81
C LEU A 5 11.43 3.79 -9.31
N GLY A 6 10.35 4.17 -9.97
CA GLY A 6 10.37 4.51 -11.40
C GLY A 6 10.52 3.28 -12.31
N GLY A 7 11.73 2.92 -12.65
CA GLY A 7 12.10 1.78 -13.50
C GLY A 7 13.39 2.02 -14.27
N ARG A 8 13.49 3.12 -15.01
CA ARG A 8 14.62 3.41 -15.91
C ARG A 8 15.98 3.42 -15.22
N LEU A 9 16.05 3.95 -14.01
CA LEU A 9 17.28 4.10 -13.21
C LEU A 9 17.23 3.26 -11.93
N ASP A 10 16.25 2.39 -11.81
CA ASP A 10 16.14 1.49 -10.66
C ASP A 10 17.20 0.38 -10.75
N ALA A 11 17.73 -0.04 -9.60
CA ALA A 11 18.73 -1.10 -9.55
C ALA A 11 18.23 -2.44 -10.14
N THR A 12 16.92 -2.68 -10.06
CA THR A 12 16.29 -3.88 -10.66
C THR A 12 16.36 -3.91 -12.19
N HIS A 13 16.59 -2.76 -12.83
CA HIS A 13 16.71 -2.66 -14.30
C HIS A 13 17.98 -3.32 -14.85
N ALA A 14 18.93 -3.67 -13.98
CA ALA A 14 20.10 -4.46 -14.35
C ALA A 14 19.77 -5.93 -14.67
N TRP A 15 18.55 -6.38 -14.36
CA TRP A 15 18.08 -7.74 -14.62
C TRP A 15 16.87 -7.74 -15.55
N ASP A 16 16.99 -8.49 -16.64
CA ASP A 16 15.90 -8.73 -17.58
C ASP A 16 15.29 -10.11 -17.33
N GLY A 17 13.98 -10.12 -17.02
CA GLY A 17 13.22 -11.34 -16.74
C GLY A 17 12.40 -11.85 -17.92
N GLY A 18 12.47 -11.21 -19.08
CA GLY A 18 11.72 -11.59 -20.29
C GLY A 18 10.22 -11.28 -20.22
N VAL A 19 9.72 -10.76 -19.09
CA VAL A 19 8.33 -10.33 -18.92
C VAL A 19 8.28 -9.07 -18.08
N ALA A 20 7.60 -8.03 -18.59
CA ALA A 20 7.43 -6.75 -17.92
C ALA A 20 5.95 -6.49 -17.59
N ALA A 21 5.64 -6.09 -16.34
CA ALA A 21 4.29 -5.72 -15.94
C ALA A 21 4.24 -4.30 -15.37
N ILE A 22 3.30 -3.49 -15.85
CA ILE A 22 3.02 -2.14 -15.32
C ILE A 22 1.55 -2.10 -14.90
N THR A 23 1.31 -2.09 -13.58
CA THR A 23 -0.03 -2.21 -13.01
C THR A 23 -0.91 -1.02 -13.35
N ASN A 24 -0.42 0.19 -13.02
CA ASN A 24 -1.08 1.46 -13.30
C ASN A 24 -0.06 2.60 -13.37
N ILE A 25 -0.51 3.76 -13.83
CA ILE A 25 0.23 5.02 -13.77
C ILE A 25 -0.60 6.04 -13.00
N ASP A 26 -0.01 6.59 -11.95
CA ASP A 26 -0.63 7.63 -11.13
C ASP A 26 0.44 8.61 -10.63
N LEU A 27 0.00 9.75 -10.08
CA LEU A 27 0.90 10.77 -9.54
C LEU A 27 1.46 10.29 -8.19
N ASP A 28 2.73 9.95 -8.19
CA ASP A 28 3.52 9.65 -6.99
C ASP A 28 4.99 9.97 -7.25
N HIS A 29 5.74 10.30 -6.20
CA HIS A 29 7.16 10.65 -6.30
C HIS A 29 7.45 11.71 -7.38
N THR A 30 6.58 12.72 -7.48
CA THR A 30 6.64 13.75 -8.53
C THR A 30 7.91 14.61 -8.48
N ASP A 31 8.54 14.68 -7.32
CA ASP A 31 9.86 15.29 -7.09
C ASP A 31 10.99 14.54 -7.79
N ARG A 32 10.86 13.22 -8.00
CA ARG A 32 11.89 12.36 -8.60
C ARG A 32 11.53 11.89 -10.01
N LEU A 33 10.28 11.52 -10.23
CA LEU A 33 9.82 10.94 -11.49
C LEU A 33 9.26 11.98 -12.47
N GLY A 34 9.08 13.22 -11.99
CA GLY A 34 8.52 14.34 -12.76
C GLY A 34 7.04 14.60 -12.51
N PRO A 35 6.56 15.81 -12.88
CA PRO A 35 5.29 16.36 -12.39
C PRO A 35 4.05 15.86 -13.14
N THR A 36 4.17 15.01 -14.17
CA THR A 36 3.03 14.58 -14.98
C THR A 36 2.97 13.06 -15.14
N LEU A 37 1.78 12.54 -15.40
CA LEU A 37 1.56 11.12 -15.72
C LEU A 37 2.46 10.65 -16.88
N THR A 38 2.68 11.50 -17.89
CA THR A 38 3.57 11.20 -19.01
C THR A 38 5.03 11.01 -18.57
N HIS A 39 5.54 11.82 -17.62
CA HIS A 39 6.89 11.65 -17.08
C HIS A 39 7.01 10.33 -16.32
N ILE A 40 6.10 10.09 -15.39
CA ILE A 40 6.07 8.86 -14.59
C ILE A 40 5.94 7.62 -15.48
N ALA A 41 5.07 7.69 -16.50
CA ALA A 41 4.89 6.60 -17.46
C ALA A 41 6.17 6.31 -18.27
N ARG A 42 6.97 7.33 -18.63
CA ARG A 42 8.25 7.12 -19.31
C ARG A 42 9.28 6.41 -18.44
N GLU A 43 9.36 6.79 -17.17
CA GLU A 43 10.24 6.14 -16.20
C GLU A 43 9.84 4.69 -15.98
N LYS A 44 8.55 4.42 -15.77
CA LYS A 44 8.06 3.06 -15.55
C LYS A 44 8.11 2.19 -16.82
N ALA A 45 7.75 2.73 -17.98
CA ALA A 45 7.76 1.98 -19.23
C ALA A 45 9.18 1.57 -19.67
N ALA A 46 10.22 2.18 -19.10
CA ALA A 46 11.59 1.83 -19.44
C ALA A 46 11.96 0.38 -19.13
N ILE A 47 11.24 -0.28 -18.21
CA ILE A 47 11.44 -1.71 -17.90
C ILE A 47 11.04 -2.64 -19.04
N ILE A 48 10.30 -2.14 -20.05
CA ILE A 48 9.94 -2.93 -21.24
C ILE A 48 11.13 -2.91 -22.17
N GLU A 49 11.73 -4.06 -22.40
CA GLU A 49 12.91 -4.23 -23.23
C GLU A 49 12.64 -5.10 -24.46
N ARG A 50 13.62 -5.18 -25.34
CA ARG A 50 13.51 -5.97 -26.58
C ARG A 50 13.53 -7.47 -26.26
N GLY A 51 12.52 -8.20 -26.68
CA GLY A 51 12.39 -9.63 -26.40
C GLY A 51 11.38 -9.96 -25.30
N ASP A 52 10.91 -8.96 -24.55
CA ASP A 52 9.90 -9.14 -23.51
C ASP A 52 8.52 -9.54 -24.05
N VAL A 53 7.70 -10.04 -23.15
CA VAL A 53 6.24 -9.99 -23.20
C VAL A 53 5.76 -9.01 -22.15
N ALA A 54 4.95 -8.01 -22.53
CA ALA A 54 4.54 -6.96 -21.61
C ALA A 54 3.04 -7.01 -21.28
N VAL A 55 2.71 -6.66 -20.04
CA VAL A 55 1.33 -6.57 -19.54
C VAL A 55 1.12 -5.20 -18.89
N THR A 56 -0.05 -4.59 -19.06
CA THR A 56 -0.39 -3.34 -18.38
C THR A 56 -1.88 -3.22 -18.08
N GLY A 57 -2.18 -2.70 -16.87
CA GLY A 57 -3.49 -2.21 -16.48
C GLY A 57 -3.61 -0.67 -16.54
N ALA A 58 -2.58 0.02 -17.04
CA ALA A 58 -2.59 1.47 -17.18
C ALA A 58 -3.65 1.95 -18.18
N THR A 59 -4.13 3.18 -17.98
CA THR A 59 -5.13 3.83 -18.84
C THR A 59 -4.67 5.21 -19.29
N GLY A 60 -5.43 5.87 -20.15
CA GLY A 60 -5.22 7.27 -20.53
C GLY A 60 -3.83 7.57 -21.09
N GLU A 61 -3.24 8.69 -20.65
CA GLU A 61 -1.93 9.16 -21.11
C GLU A 61 -0.80 8.19 -20.80
N GLY A 62 -0.86 7.54 -19.63
CA GLY A 62 0.12 6.53 -19.21
C GLY A 62 0.16 5.35 -20.19
N LEU A 63 -1.00 4.83 -20.56
CA LEU A 63 -1.12 3.76 -21.55
C LEU A 63 -0.55 4.15 -22.91
N ALA A 64 -0.80 5.40 -23.36
CA ALA A 64 -0.27 5.87 -24.65
C ALA A 64 1.27 5.87 -24.67
N VAL A 65 1.93 6.16 -23.55
CA VAL A 65 3.38 6.08 -23.42
C VAL A 65 3.87 4.62 -23.46
N ILE A 66 3.23 3.73 -22.71
CA ILE A 66 3.55 2.31 -22.64
C ILE A 66 3.41 1.66 -24.04
N ARG A 67 2.29 1.90 -24.74
CA ARG A 67 2.06 1.44 -26.12
C ARG A 67 3.17 1.89 -27.07
N ARG A 68 3.62 3.14 -26.94
CA ARG A 68 4.70 3.70 -27.77
C ARG A 68 6.02 2.99 -27.52
N ARG A 69 6.33 2.71 -26.24
CA ARG A 69 7.53 1.95 -25.87
C ARG A 69 7.47 0.53 -26.41
N ALA A 70 6.39 -0.20 -26.17
CA ALA A 70 6.21 -1.57 -26.67
C ALA A 70 6.35 -1.66 -28.21
N ARG A 71 5.67 -0.77 -28.96
CA ARG A 71 5.82 -0.70 -30.42
C ARG A 71 7.25 -0.42 -30.86
N ARG A 72 7.96 0.51 -30.18
CA ARG A 72 9.34 0.86 -30.52
C ARG A 72 10.29 -0.34 -30.42
N PHE A 73 10.06 -1.23 -29.47
CA PHE A 73 10.90 -2.40 -29.24
C PHE A 73 10.34 -3.69 -29.87
N GLY A 74 9.17 -3.64 -30.50
CA GLY A 74 8.51 -4.80 -31.09
C GLY A 74 8.00 -5.80 -30.03
N VAL A 75 7.66 -5.31 -28.84
CA VAL A 75 7.21 -6.12 -27.70
C VAL A 75 5.71 -6.35 -27.77
N PRO A 76 5.22 -7.61 -27.69
CA PRO A 76 3.81 -7.90 -27.50
C PRO A 76 3.30 -7.28 -26.21
N LEU A 77 2.23 -6.47 -26.27
CA LEU A 77 1.63 -5.80 -25.12
C LEU A 77 0.20 -6.28 -24.91
N THR A 78 -0.05 -6.88 -23.75
CA THR A 78 -1.40 -7.20 -23.29
C THR A 78 -1.92 -6.06 -22.42
N GLU A 79 -3.00 -5.45 -22.85
CA GLU A 79 -3.71 -4.40 -22.11
C GLU A 79 -4.89 -5.01 -21.35
N VAL A 80 -4.96 -4.73 -20.08
CA VAL A 80 -5.95 -5.35 -19.19
C VAL A 80 -6.91 -4.31 -18.65
N ALA A 81 -8.20 -4.54 -18.84
CA ALA A 81 -9.24 -3.77 -18.18
C ALA A 81 -9.59 -4.34 -16.80
N SER A 82 -10.06 -3.50 -15.89
CA SER A 82 -10.59 -3.97 -14.62
C SER A 82 -11.85 -4.82 -14.86
N PRO A 83 -11.90 -6.07 -14.38
CA PRO A 83 -13.06 -6.92 -14.55
C PRO A 83 -14.22 -6.47 -13.64
N PRO A 84 -15.46 -6.85 -13.96
CA PRO A 84 -16.58 -6.63 -13.08
C PRO A 84 -16.38 -7.32 -11.71
N ILE A 85 -16.73 -6.59 -10.64
CA ILE A 85 -16.86 -7.16 -9.31
C ILE A 85 -18.28 -7.68 -9.20
N VAL A 86 -18.43 -8.99 -8.95
CA VAL A 86 -19.71 -9.67 -8.87
C VAL A 86 -20.14 -9.93 -7.41
N GLY A 87 -19.23 -9.72 -6.47
CA GLY A 87 -19.51 -9.83 -5.04
C GLY A 87 -18.33 -9.36 -4.19
N TRP A 88 -18.61 -9.01 -2.96
CA TRP A 88 -17.62 -8.79 -1.91
C TRP A 88 -18.17 -9.16 -0.56
N ASP A 89 -17.29 -9.45 0.35
CA ASP A 89 -17.58 -9.67 1.75
C ASP A 89 -16.40 -9.20 2.62
N ARG A 90 -16.46 -9.58 3.90
CA ARG A 90 -15.43 -9.29 4.88
C ARG A 90 -14.04 -9.77 4.49
N ASP A 91 -13.92 -10.85 3.68
CA ASP A 91 -12.64 -11.53 3.41
C ASP A 91 -12.06 -11.20 2.03
N GLY A 92 -12.75 -10.41 1.22
CA GLY A 92 -12.25 -10.00 -0.08
C GLY A 92 -13.34 -9.71 -1.10
N ILE A 93 -13.00 -9.86 -2.38
CA ILE A 93 -13.91 -9.61 -3.50
C ILE A 93 -14.03 -10.85 -4.39
N VAL A 94 -15.13 -10.94 -5.16
CA VAL A 94 -15.29 -11.89 -6.27
C VAL A 94 -15.36 -11.11 -7.56
N VAL A 95 -14.51 -11.46 -8.51
CA VAL A 95 -14.39 -10.79 -9.82
C VAL A 95 -14.65 -11.75 -10.96
N ALA A 96 -15.19 -11.25 -12.08
CA ALA A 96 -15.37 -12.04 -13.30
C ALA A 96 -14.11 -11.89 -14.19
N LEU A 97 -13.11 -12.73 -13.97
CA LEU A 97 -11.91 -12.76 -14.81
C LEU A 97 -12.23 -13.33 -16.20
N PRO A 98 -11.68 -12.77 -17.28
CA PRO A 98 -12.02 -13.21 -18.66
C PRO A 98 -11.85 -14.71 -18.89
N ARG A 99 -10.76 -15.28 -18.38
CA ARG A 99 -10.43 -16.69 -18.55
C ARG A 99 -11.06 -17.60 -17.50
N LEU A 100 -11.03 -17.18 -16.25
CA LEU A 100 -11.44 -18.02 -15.13
C LEU A 100 -12.91 -17.86 -14.75
N GLY A 101 -13.62 -16.84 -15.26
CA GLY A 101 -14.97 -16.50 -14.78
C GLY A 101 -14.95 -15.99 -13.35
N GLU A 102 -16.00 -16.25 -12.60
CA GLU A 102 -16.09 -15.83 -11.20
C GLU A 102 -14.96 -16.41 -10.37
N THR A 103 -14.17 -15.52 -9.78
CA THR A 103 -12.94 -15.87 -9.07
C THR A 103 -12.82 -15.07 -7.78
N ARG A 104 -12.61 -15.77 -6.68
CA ARG A 104 -12.36 -15.18 -5.36
C ARG A 104 -10.95 -14.58 -5.30
N ILE A 105 -10.87 -13.34 -4.80
CA ILE A 105 -9.63 -12.64 -4.49
C ILE A 105 -9.63 -12.37 -2.98
N GLY A 106 -8.65 -12.88 -2.26
CA GLY A 106 -8.51 -12.75 -0.81
C GLY A 106 -8.02 -11.37 -0.33
N LEU A 107 -8.04 -10.38 -1.23
CA LEU A 107 -7.70 -8.99 -0.92
C LEU A 107 -8.95 -8.12 -0.99
N ARG A 108 -9.05 -7.13 -0.10
CA ARG A 108 -10.18 -6.22 -0.01
C ARG A 108 -10.01 -4.99 -0.90
N GLY A 109 -11.15 -4.40 -1.30
CA GLY A 109 -11.18 -3.14 -2.04
C GLY A 109 -11.29 -3.31 -3.56
N ARG A 110 -12.08 -2.43 -4.19
CA ARG A 110 -12.40 -2.49 -5.63
C ARG A 110 -11.18 -2.46 -6.55
N HIS A 111 -10.12 -1.76 -6.15
CA HIS A 111 -8.87 -1.68 -6.91
C HIS A 111 -8.19 -3.04 -7.09
N GLN A 112 -8.48 -4.01 -6.25
CA GLN A 112 -7.93 -5.37 -6.37
C GLN A 112 -8.49 -6.13 -7.58
N ALA A 113 -9.63 -5.70 -8.14
CA ALA A 113 -10.13 -6.26 -9.39
C ALA A 113 -9.15 -6.02 -10.56
N ALA A 114 -8.67 -4.79 -10.71
CA ALA A 114 -7.67 -4.44 -11.71
C ALA A 114 -6.33 -5.16 -11.46
N ASN A 115 -5.89 -5.20 -10.19
CA ASN A 115 -4.65 -5.90 -9.83
C ASN A 115 -4.74 -7.41 -10.12
N ALA A 116 -5.87 -8.05 -9.83
CA ALA A 116 -6.08 -9.46 -10.12
C ALA A 116 -6.06 -9.76 -11.63
N ALA A 117 -6.64 -8.89 -12.44
CA ALA A 117 -6.61 -9.03 -13.90
C ALA A 117 -5.19 -8.89 -14.46
N VAL A 118 -4.41 -7.93 -13.95
CA VAL A 118 -2.99 -7.79 -14.34
C VAL A 118 -2.19 -9.02 -13.91
N ALA A 119 -2.42 -9.54 -12.69
CA ALA A 119 -1.76 -10.74 -12.20
C ALA A 119 -2.11 -11.97 -13.05
N ASP A 120 -3.38 -12.13 -13.45
CA ASP A 120 -3.78 -13.25 -14.33
C ASP A 120 -3.16 -13.16 -15.71
N ALA A 121 -3.16 -11.98 -16.33
CA ALA A 121 -2.49 -11.74 -17.60
C ALA A 121 -0.96 -11.91 -17.52
N LEU A 122 -0.35 -11.56 -16.38
CA LEU A 122 1.08 -11.77 -16.13
C LEU A 122 1.43 -13.26 -16.10
N LEU A 123 0.59 -14.11 -15.50
CA LEU A 123 0.78 -15.56 -15.53
C LEU A 123 0.68 -16.14 -16.97
N ASP A 124 -0.20 -15.56 -17.81
CA ASP A 124 -0.26 -15.93 -19.22
C ASP A 124 0.97 -15.45 -20.00
N ALA A 125 1.49 -14.26 -19.70
CA ALA A 125 2.72 -13.75 -20.27
C ALA A 125 3.94 -14.62 -19.90
N LEU A 126 4.04 -15.08 -18.65
CA LEU A 126 5.08 -16.03 -18.22
C LEU A 126 5.00 -17.35 -18.97
N ALA A 127 3.79 -17.84 -19.25
CA ALA A 127 3.60 -19.05 -20.05
C ALA A 127 4.00 -18.83 -21.53
N THR A 128 3.70 -17.66 -22.08
CA THR A 128 4.07 -17.26 -23.44
C THR A 128 5.57 -17.13 -23.60
N ALA A 129 6.25 -16.57 -22.61
CA ALA A 129 7.70 -16.45 -22.56
C ALA A 129 8.42 -17.79 -22.26
N GLY A 130 7.67 -18.87 -22.00
CA GLY A 130 8.24 -20.18 -21.68
C GLY A 130 8.86 -20.30 -20.28
N ILE A 131 8.59 -19.33 -19.39
CA ILE A 131 9.20 -19.25 -18.06
C ILE A 131 8.47 -20.16 -17.06
N ALA A 132 7.13 -20.05 -17.00
CA ALA A 132 6.31 -20.83 -16.07
C ALA A 132 4.90 -21.03 -16.59
N ARG A 133 4.28 -22.14 -16.24
CA ARG A 133 2.85 -22.40 -16.51
C ARG A 133 2.14 -22.70 -15.19
N VAL A 134 1.06 -22.00 -14.94
CA VAL A 134 0.21 -22.15 -13.75
C VAL A 134 -1.19 -22.53 -14.20
N ASP A 135 -1.69 -23.68 -13.75
CA ASP A 135 -3.02 -24.14 -14.07
C ASP A 135 -4.12 -23.32 -13.39
N ASP A 136 -5.35 -23.43 -13.86
CA ASP A 136 -6.49 -22.66 -13.40
C ASP A 136 -6.83 -22.92 -11.92
N ALA A 137 -6.64 -24.14 -11.46
CA ALA A 137 -6.91 -24.49 -10.06
C ALA A 137 -5.86 -23.85 -9.12
N ALA A 138 -4.60 -23.85 -9.51
CA ALA A 138 -3.53 -23.18 -8.77
C ALA A 138 -3.73 -21.67 -8.74
N ARG A 139 -4.12 -21.04 -9.87
CA ARG A 139 -4.45 -19.61 -9.93
C ARG A 139 -5.59 -19.26 -8.96
N ARG A 140 -6.72 -20.00 -9.01
CA ARG A 140 -7.85 -19.77 -8.11
C ARG A 140 -7.47 -19.91 -6.65
N ARG A 141 -6.68 -20.93 -6.28
CA ARG A 141 -6.18 -21.09 -4.91
C ARG A 141 -5.29 -19.92 -4.50
N GLY A 142 -4.34 -19.52 -5.37
CA GLY A 142 -3.43 -18.42 -5.12
C GLY A 142 -4.16 -17.09 -4.92
N TYR A 143 -5.13 -16.78 -5.77
CA TYR A 143 -5.92 -15.54 -5.64
C TYR A 143 -6.79 -15.55 -4.37
N ALA A 144 -7.45 -16.66 -4.06
CA ALA A 144 -8.28 -16.76 -2.85
C ALA A 144 -7.47 -16.68 -1.55
N SER A 145 -6.24 -17.21 -1.56
CA SER A 145 -5.36 -17.21 -0.40
C SER A 145 -4.47 -15.96 -0.30
N ALA A 146 -4.52 -15.05 -1.30
CA ALA A 146 -3.70 -13.85 -1.28
C ALA A 146 -3.95 -13.02 -0.03
N ARG A 147 -2.88 -12.62 0.64
CA ARG A 147 -2.89 -11.75 1.82
C ARG A 147 -1.76 -10.75 1.66
N TRP A 148 -2.01 -9.52 2.10
CA TRP A 148 -0.97 -8.49 2.07
C TRP A 148 -1.05 -7.64 3.34
N PRO A 149 -0.11 -7.78 4.25
CA PRO A 149 -0.08 -6.99 5.47
C PRO A 149 -0.12 -5.48 5.18
N GLY A 150 -1.00 -4.77 5.90
CA GLY A 150 -1.14 -3.33 5.76
C GLY A 150 -1.79 -2.84 4.45
N ARG A 151 -2.53 -3.71 3.75
CA ARG A 151 -3.37 -3.34 2.59
C ARG A 151 -4.80 -3.78 2.85
N LEU A 152 -5.60 -2.90 3.44
CA LEU A 152 -6.93 -3.20 3.96
C LEU A 152 -6.92 -4.51 4.78
N GLU A 153 -5.85 -4.70 5.55
CA GLU A 153 -5.67 -5.85 6.44
C GLU A 153 -6.60 -5.72 7.64
N LEU A 154 -7.51 -6.66 7.79
CA LEU A 154 -8.44 -6.68 8.91
C LEU A 154 -7.92 -7.66 9.97
N ILE A 155 -7.71 -7.16 11.19
CA ILE A 155 -7.24 -7.90 12.35
C ILE A 155 -8.37 -7.90 13.39
N GLU A 156 -8.71 -9.07 13.89
CA GLU A 156 -9.63 -9.22 15.01
C GLU A 156 -8.83 -9.19 16.32
N VAL A 157 -9.16 -8.24 17.17
CA VAL A 157 -8.61 -8.14 18.52
C VAL A 157 -9.59 -8.79 19.47
N ALA A 158 -9.17 -9.88 20.11
CA ALA A 158 -9.99 -10.62 21.06
C ALA A 158 -10.44 -9.75 22.23
N ALA A 159 -11.59 -10.13 22.81
CA ALA A 159 -12.05 -9.56 24.08
C ALA A 159 -10.99 -9.75 25.17
N SER A 160 -10.77 -8.73 26.00
CA SER A 160 -9.85 -8.80 27.13
C SER A 160 -10.43 -8.04 28.33
N GLY A 161 -10.61 -8.73 29.47
CA GLY A 161 -11.31 -8.19 30.61
C GLY A 161 -12.77 -7.82 30.23
N ASP A 162 -13.18 -6.61 30.57
CA ASP A 162 -14.52 -6.08 30.21
C ASP A 162 -14.65 -5.55 28.79
N ARG A 163 -13.60 -5.66 27.96
CA ARG A 163 -13.59 -5.14 26.58
C ARG A 163 -14.20 -6.17 25.62
N SER A 164 -15.16 -5.75 24.84
CA SER A 164 -15.70 -6.51 23.71
C SER A 164 -14.66 -6.72 22.62
N PRO A 165 -14.80 -7.72 21.74
CA PRO A 165 -13.97 -7.89 20.56
C PRO A 165 -13.93 -6.61 19.71
N ARG A 166 -12.82 -6.34 19.06
CA ARG A 166 -12.61 -5.16 18.20
C ARG A 166 -12.08 -5.60 16.85
N GLU A 167 -12.30 -4.76 15.87
CA GLU A 167 -11.72 -4.89 14.54
C GLU A 167 -10.76 -3.75 14.28
N VAL A 168 -9.58 -4.06 13.77
CA VAL A 168 -8.56 -3.09 13.36
C VAL A 168 -8.27 -3.29 11.88
N LEU A 169 -8.60 -2.29 11.06
CA LEU A 169 -8.29 -2.24 9.64
C LEU A 169 -7.02 -1.44 9.41
N LEU A 170 -5.99 -2.06 8.87
CA LEU A 170 -4.70 -1.45 8.58
C LEU A 170 -4.56 -1.16 7.09
N ASP A 171 -4.25 0.09 6.71
CA ASP A 171 -3.95 0.44 5.33
C ASP A 171 -2.82 1.46 5.20
N GLY A 172 -1.83 1.14 4.39
CA GLY A 172 -0.63 1.96 4.17
C GLY A 172 -0.79 3.13 3.21
N ALA A 173 -2.01 3.60 2.93
CA ALA A 173 -2.25 4.79 2.10
C ALA A 173 -1.51 6.01 2.67
N HIS A 174 -0.62 6.60 1.86
CA HIS A 174 0.28 7.68 2.29
C HIS A 174 0.49 8.77 1.21
N ASN A 175 -0.21 8.66 0.10
CA ASN A 175 -0.29 9.66 -0.96
C ASN A 175 -1.77 9.93 -1.32
N PRO A 176 -2.10 11.02 -2.03
CA PRO A 176 -3.49 11.37 -2.34
C PRO A 176 -4.26 10.29 -3.10
N ALA A 177 -3.61 9.61 -4.04
CA ALA A 177 -4.23 8.53 -4.81
C ALA A 177 -4.58 7.32 -3.91
N GLY A 178 -3.64 6.86 -3.07
CA GLY A 178 -3.88 5.81 -2.10
C GLY A 178 -4.96 6.19 -1.09
N ALA A 179 -4.96 7.44 -0.61
CA ALA A 179 -5.99 7.94 0.30
C ALA A 179 -7.39 7.96 -0.34
N ALA A 180 -7.48 8.30 -1.64
CA ALA A 180 -8.75 8.24 -2.36
C ALA A 180 -9.25 6.80 -2.56
N VAL A 181 -8.34 5.85 -2.74
CA VAL A 181 -8.67 4.41 -2.80
C VAL A 181 -9.17 3.94 -1.44
N LEU A 182 -8.47 4.28 -0.35
CA LEU A 182 -8.88 3.95 1.01
C LEU A 182 -10.24 4.57 1.36
N ALA A 183 -10.47 5.83 1.02
CA ALA A 183 -11.74 6.51 1.27
C ALA A 183 -12.93 5.72 0.69
N ARG A 184 -12.83 5.32 -0.59
CA ARG A 184 -13.87 4.50 -1.23
C ARG A 184 -13.99 3.13 -0.58
N ALA A 185 -12.85 2.52 -0.23
CA ALA A 185 -12.86 1.20 0.41
C ALA A 185 -13.53 1.24 1.79
N LEU A 186 -13.39 2.31 2.55
CA LEU A 186 -14.07 2.49 3.84
C LEU A 186 -15.59 2.58 3.66
N ASP A 187 -16.07 3.35 2.68
CA ASP A 187 -17.50 3.45 2.39
C ASP A 187 -18.08 2.10 1.93
N ASP A 188 -17.34 1.35 1.10
CA ASP A 188 -17.73 0.02 0.63
C ASP A 188 -17.73 -1.05 1.75
N LEU A 189 -16.71 -1.04 2.60
CA LEU A 189 -16.51 -2.07 3.62
C LEU A 189 -17.33 -1.83 4.89
N ARG A 190 -17.74 -0.58 5.17
CA ARG A 190 -18.41 -0.22 6.42
C ARG A 190 -19.57 -1.17 6.80
N PRO A 191 -20.45 -1.60 5.87
CA PRO A 191 -21.52 -2.53 6.18
C PRO A 191 -21.07 -3.94 6.60
N THR A 192 -19.83 -4.32 6.29
CA THR A 192 -19.26 -5.64 6.60
C THR A 192 -18.37 -5.64 7.84
N LEU A 193 -18.06 -4.45 8.38
CA LEU A 193 -17.26 -4.29 9.59
C LEU A 193 -18.16 -4.30 10.84
N LEU A 194 -17.55 -4.45 12.00
CA LEU A 194 -18.22 -4.53 13.30
C LEU A 194 -19.29 -3.45 13.46
N GLY A 195 -20.52 -3.88 13.73
CA GLY A 195 -21.70 -3.02 13.89
C GLY A 195 -22.16 -2.33 12.60
N GLY A 196 -21.66 -2.73 11.42
CA GLY A 196 -21.97 -2.07 10.15
C GLY A 196 -23.37 -2.37 9.62
N ASP A 197 -24.00 -3.44 10.08
CA ASP A 197 -25.36 -3.88 9.78
C ASP A 197 -26.42 -3.28 10.71
N GLU A 198 -26.01 -2.51 11.71
CA GLU A 198 -26.94 -1.81 12.62
C GLU A 198 -27.65 -0.65 11.89
N ALA A 199 -28.84 -0.29 12.34
CA ALA A 199 -29.61 0.82 11.78
C ALA A 199 -28.90 2.19 11.97
N ASP A 200 -28.13 2.32 13.05
CA ASP A 200 -27.26 3.46 13.37
C ASP A 200 -25.86 2.94 13.73
N PRO A 201 -25.04 2.66 12.73
CA PRO A 201 -23.75 2.02 12.94
C PRO A 201 -22.81 2.94 13.71
N PRO A 202 -22.13 2.43 14.77
CA PRO A 202 -21.21 3.24 15.56
C PRO A 202 -20.09 3.78 14.66
N PRO A 203 -19.65 5.05 14.87
CA PRO A 203 -18.58 5.62 14.07
C PRO A 203 -17.28 4.81 14.23
N ILE A 204 -16.49 4.75 13.17
CA ILE A 204 -15.13 4.20 13.26
C ILE A 204 -14.22 5.13 14.09
N THR A 205 -13.15 4.58 14.65
CA THR A 205 -12.04 5.39 15.14
C THR A 205 -10.89 5.35 14.12
N LEU A 206 -10.50 6.51 13.61
CA LEU A 206 -9.44 6.66 12.62
C LEU A 206 -8.15 7.12 13.30
N ILE A 207 -7.13 6.26 13.35
CA ILE A 207 -5.77 6.59 13.79
C ILE A 207 -4.98 7.07 12.58
N LEU A 208 -4.53 8.31 12.61
CA LEU A 208 -3.75 8.93 11.55
C LEU A 208 -2.33 9.26 11.99
N GLY A 209 -1.36 8.94 11.12
CA GLY A 209 0.02 9.40 11.22
C GLY A 209 0.62 9.55 9.83
N SER A 210 1.52 10.49 9.63
CA SER A 210 2.10 10.77 8.33
C SER A 210 3.58 11.14 8.43
N MET A 211 4.26 11.07 7.29
CA MET A 211 5.62 11.58 7.15
C MET A 211 5.58 13.04 6.64
N ALA A 212 6.53 13.87 7.07
CA ALA A 212 6.54 15.29 6.76
C ALA A 212 6.85 15.61 5.29
N ASP A 213 7.49 14.67 4.57
CA ASP A 213 7.86 14.76 3.15
C ASP A 213 6.72 14.40 2.18
N LYS A 214 5.53 14.07 2.68
CA LYS A 214 4.37 13.69 1.87
C LYS A 214 3.41 14.86 1.63
N ASP A 215 2.61 14.76 0.57
CA ASP A 215 1.49 15.68 0.34
C ASP A 215 0.36 15.40 1.34
N VAL A 216 0.58 15.86 2.58
CA VAL A 216 -0.36 15.64 3.69
C VAL A 216 -1.71 16.27 3.42
N ALA A 217 -1.73 17.47 2.83
CA ALA A 217 -2.99 18.17 2.53
C ALA A 217 -3.83 17.40 1.51
N GLY A 218 -3.21 16.90 0.45
CA GLY A 218 -3.86 16.05 -0.55
C GLY A 218 -4.36 14.73 0.05
N VAL A 219 -3.56 14.07 0.91
CA VAL A 219 -3.95 12.83 1.61
C VAL A 219 -5.19 13.07 2.48
N LEU A 220 -5.18 14.10 3.33
CA LEU A 220 -6.29 14.40 4.23
C LEU A 220 -7.56 14.79 3.46
N SER A 221 -7.42 15.60 2.41
CA SER A 221 -8.54 16.00 1.55
C SER A 221 -9.17 14.80 0.85
N ALA A 222 -8.35 13.89 0.31
CA ALA A 222 -8.82 12.69 -0.36
C ALA A 222 -9.54 11.74 0.62
N LEU A 223 -8.99 11.57 1.82
CA LEU A 223 -9.60 10.71 2.85
C LEU A 223 -10.91 11.29 3.38
N ALA A 224 -10.99 12.61 3.56
CA ALA A 224 -12.21 13.30 4.00
C ALA A 224 -13.33 13.31 2.93
N ALA A 225 -13.10 12.81 1.72
CA ALA A 225 -14.14 12.56 0.74
C ALA A 225 -15.08 11.40 1.14
N SER A 226 -14.58 10.43 1.94
CA SER A 226 -15.40 9.36 2.50
C SER A 226 -16.33 9.90 3.58
N GLN A 227 -17.61 9.48 3.53
CA GLN A 227 -18.57 9.80 4.58
C GLN A 227 -18.22 9.10 5.88
N VAL A 228 -17.75 7.86 5.82
CA VAL A 228 -17.30 7.06 6.95
C VAL A 228 -16.10 7.71 7.65
N ALA A 229 -15.09 8.12 6.89
CA ALA A 229 -13.91 8.78 7.45
C ALA A 229 -14.23 10.16 8.03
N ARG A 230 -15.13 10.92 7.41
CA ARG A 230 -15.56 12.24 7.89
C ARG A 230 -16.33 12.17 9.19
N ALA A 231 -17.15 11.13 9.38
CA ALA A 231 -17.89 10.88 10.63
C ALA A 231 -17.03 10.21 11.73
N ALA A 232 -15.79 9.83 11.41
CA ALA A 232 -14.92 9.11 12.33
C ALA A 232 -14.53 9.97 13.56
N ARG A 233 -14.35 9.28 14.70
CA ARG A 233 -13.51 9.79 15.76
C ARG A 233 -12.06 9.71 15.31
N VAL A 234 -11.29 10.79 15.39
CA VAL A 234 -9.93 10.84 14.87
C VAL A 234 -8.91 10.98 15.98
N VAL A 235 -7.92 10.11 15.97
CA VAL A 235 -6.74 10.13 16.85
C VAL A 235 -5.50 10.33 15.96
N CYS A 236 -4.84 11.46 16.12
CA CYS A 236 -3.59 11.77 15.44
C CYS A 236 -2.42 11.36 16.31
N THR A 237 -1.47 10.63 15.72
CA THR A 237 -0.25 10.18 16.38
C THR A 237 0.97 10.39 15.51
N GLU A 238 2.15 10.13 16.02
CA GLU A 238 3.41 10.18 15.28
C GLU A 238 4.26 8.96 15.62
N VAL A 239 4.95 8.45 14.61
CA VAL A 239 5.95 7.39 14.80
C VAL A 239 7.27 8.00 15.28
N ASP A 240 8.06 7.23 16.01
CA ASP A 240 9.38 7.66 16.49
C ASP A 240 10.42 7.58 15.35
N LEU A 241 10.30 8.54 14.43
CA LEU A 241 11.20 8.69 13.28
C LEU A 241 11.48 10.18 13.02
N PRO A 242 12.70 10.58 12.65
CA PRO A 242 13.07 11.98 12.41
C PRO A 242 12.22 12.70 11.36
N ARG A 243 11.62 11.94 10.42
CA ARG A 243 10.77 12.49 9.35
C ARG A 243 9.28 12.42 9.66
N ALA A 244 8.90 12.02 10.87
CA ALA A 244 7.49 11.98 11.24
C ALA A 244 6.87 13.39 11.23
N LEU A 245 5.65 13.50 10.76
CA LEU A 245 4.89 14.74 10.89
C LEU A 245 4.37 14.84 12.32
N PRO A 246 4.60 15.98 13.02
CA PRO A 246 4.05 16.17 14.36
C PRO A 246 2.53 15.98 14.41
N ALA A 247 2.05 15.13 15.33
CA ALA A 247 0.64 14.75 15.45
C ALA A 247 -0.29 15.97 15.59
N ALA A 248 0.16 17.02 16.30
CA ALA A 248 -0.61 18.27 16.44
C ALA A 248 -0.78 19.02 15.11
N ARG A 249 0.19 18.92 14.18
CA ARG A 249 0.08 19.50 12.84
C ARG A 249 -0.91 18.71 11.99
N LEU A 250 -0.87 17.38 12.10
CA LEU A 250 -1.80 16.49 11.41
C LEU A 250 -3.25 16.75 11.89
N ALA A 251 -3.46 16.89 13.20
CA ALA A 251 -4.76 17.18 13.78
C ALA A 251 -5.36 18.51 13.28
N ARG A 252 -4.55 19.57 13.19
CA ARG A 252 -4.98 20.82 12.57
C ARG A 252 -5.35 20.66 11.10
N GLY A 253 -4.57 19.88 10.36
CA GLY A 253 -4.87 19.59 8.95
C GLY A 253 -6.20 18.86 8.78
N TRP A 254 -6.48 17.86 9.60
CA TRP A 254 -7.76 17.15 9.57
C TRP A 254 -8.94 18.06 9.90
N ALA A 255 -8.84 18.85 10.95
CA ALA A 255 -9.91 19.80 11.34
C ALA A 255 -10.22 20.81 10.23
N ALA A 256 -9.25 21.16 9.39
CA ALA A 256 -9.44 22.07 8.25
C ALA A 256 -10.24 21.40 7.11
N VAL A 257 -10.04 20.12 6.82
CA VAL A 257 -10.73 19.39 5.74
C VAL A 257 -12.04 18.73 6.18
N ALA A 258 -12.22 18.50 7.49
CA ALA A 258 -13.41 17.93 8.11
C ALA A 258 -13.97 18.88 9.20
N PRO A 259 -14.62 20.00 8.83
CA PRO A 259 -15.16 20.96 9.79
C PRO A 259 -16.15 20.28 10.75
N GLY A 260 -15.98 20.52 12.04
CA GLY A 260 -16.76 19.89 13.10
C GLY A 260 -16.09 18.68 13.75
N SER A 261 -15.10 18.08 13.12
CA SER A 261 -14.25 17.06 13.74
C SER A 261 -13.35 17.68 14.81
N ARG A 262 -13.12 16.93 15.91
CA ARG A 262 -12.22 17.30 17.00
C ARG A 262 -11.16 16.21 17.18
N PRO A 263 -10.14 16.19 16.32
CA PRO A 263 -9.10 15.16 16.40
C PRO A 263 -8.32 15.28 17.72
N GLU A 264 -8.14 14.13 18.36
CA GLU A 264 -7.30 14.01 19.55
C GLU A 264 -5.84 13.83 19.13
N VAL A 265 -4.92 14.31 19.95
CA VAL A 265 -3.48 14.08 19.78
C VAL A 265 -3.02 13.14 20.88
N VAL A 266 -2.57 11.96 20.51
CA VAL A 266 -2.10 10.93 21.45
C VAL A 266 -0.78 10.33 20.96
N VAL A 267 0.27 10.45 21.75
CA VAL A 267 1.62 9.94 21.48
C VAL A 267 2.07 9.18 22.75
N PRO A 268 2.77 8.06 22.61
CA PRO A 268 3.24 7.37 21.39
C PRO A 268 2.15 6.53 20.70
N VAL A 269 2.51 5.86 19.61
CA VAL A 269 1.62 5.00 18.80
C VAL A 269 0.88 3.96 19.65
N ALA A 270 1.56 3.34 20.62
CA ALA A 270 0.94 2.36 21.52
C ALA A 270 -0.21 2.96 22.33
N ALA A 271 -0.01 4.17 22.89
CA ALA A 271 -1.04 4.87 23.62
C ALA A 271 -2.22 5.29 22.73
N ALA A 272 -1.95 5.68 21.47
CA ALA A 272 -2.99 5.98 20.47
C ALA A 272 -3.84 4.75 20.15
N LEU A 273 -3.21 3.57 19.98
CA LEU A 273 -3.92 2.31 19.77
C LEU A 273 -4.77 1.93 21.00
N GLU A 274 -4.19 1.98 22.20
CA GLU A 274 -4.93 1.70 23.44
C GLU A 274 -6.14 2.64 23.60
N ARG A 275 -5.95 3.93 23.33
CA ARG A 275 -7.01 4.93 23.38
C ARG A 275 -8.14 4.61 22.39
N ALA A 276 -7.78 4.23 21.16
CA ALA A 276 -8.74 3.86 20.12
C ALA A 276 -9.53 2.58 20.49
N LEU A 277 -8.84 1.58 21.05
CA LEU A 277 -9.47 0.32 21.45
C LEU A 277 -10.33 0.43 22.73
N ALA A 278 -10.02 1.37 23.63
CA ALA A 278 -10.73 1.53 24.91
C ALA A 278 -12.12 2.15 24.75
N ASP A 279 -12.24 3.18 23.92
CA ASP A 279 -13.38 4.10 23.98
C ASP A 279 -14.36 3.98 22.80
N ALA A 280 -14.05 3.22 21.78
CA ALA A 280 -14.87 3.18 20.58
C ALA A 280 -15.69 1.88 20.47
N PRO A 281 -17.00 1.97 20.31
CA PRO A 281 -17.82 0.78 20.02
C PRO A 281 -17.61 0.25 18.62
N GLY A 282 -17.16 1.08 17.65
CA GLY A 282 -16.94 0.72 16.26
C GLY A 282 -15.53 0.20 15.94
N PRO A 283 -15.26 -0.16 14.67
CA PRO A 283 -13.94 -0.61 14.23
C PRO A 283 -12.91 0.51 14.26
N VAL A 284 -11.64 0.13 14.44
CA VAL A 284 -10.49 1.03 14.36
C VAL A 284 -9.87 0.94 12.96
N VAL A 285 -9.55 2.09 12.36
CA VAL A 285 -8.84 2.17 11.08
C VAL A 285 -7.53 2.89 11.29
N VAL A 286 -6.43 2.35 10.77
CA VAL A 286 -5.08 2.94 10.89
C VAL A 286 -4.57 3.27 9.49
N ALA A 287 -4.21 4.54 9.25
CA ALA A 287 -3.80 4.98 7.93
C ALA A 287 -2.83 6.19 7.94
N GLY A 288 -2.29 6.50 6.77
CA GLY A 288 -1.47 7.70 6.48
C GLY A 288 0.03 7.44 6.42
N SER A 289 0.52 6.28 6.89
CA SER A 289 1.93 5.90 6.80
C SER A 289 2.12 4.39 6.92
N LEU A 290 2.99 3.81 6.08
CA LEU A 290 3.42 2.42 6.23
C LEU A 290 4.16 2.19 7.55
N TYR A 291 4.91 3.17 8.04
CA TYR A 291 5.59 3.08 9.33
C TYR A 291 4.61 3.02 10.51
N LEU A 292 3.54 3.81 10.46
CA LEU A 292 2.47 3.74 11.46
C LEU A 292 1.79 2.38 11.43
N VAL A 293 1.41 1.91 10.25
CA VAL A 293 0.77 0.61 10.05
C VAL A 293 1.68 -0.52 10.57
N GLY A 294 2.98 -0.48 10.25
CA GLY A 294 3.94 -1.45 10.76
C GLY A 294 4.06 -1.44 12.28
N ALA A 295 4.13 -0.25 12.90
CA ALA A 295 4.19 -0.09 14.35
C ALA A 295 2.93 -0.65 15.04
N VAL A 296 1.74 -0.31 14.54
CA VAL A 296 0.48 -0.84 15.09
C VAL A 296 0.36 -2.35 14.87
N ARG A 297 0.71 -2.83 13.66
CA ARG A 297 0.66 -4.27 13.37
C ARG A 297 1.57 -5.08 14.30
N ALA A 298 2.75 -4.58 14.61
CA ALA A 298 3.68 -5.23 15.54
C ALA A 298 3.14 -5.32 16.98
N LEU A 299 2.21 -4.44 17.37
CA LEU A 299 1.53 -4.50 18.66
C LEU A 299 0.36 -5.50 18.68
N LEU A 300 -0.19 -5.83 17.50
CA LEU A 300 -1.38 -6.67 17.38
C LEU A 300 -1.08 -8.11 16.93
N VAL A 301 -0.01 -8.30 16.16
CA VAL A 301 0.30 -9.58 15.51
C VAL A 301 1.73 -9.97 15.79
N ASP A 302 1.91 -11.11 16.42
CA ASP A 302 3.21 -11.75 16.53
C ASP A 302 3.46 -12.61 15.27
N ASP A 303 4.12 -12.03 14.27
CA ASP A 303 4.43 -12.67 13.00
C ASP A 303 5.93 -13.00 12.92
N PRO A 304 6.32 -14.26 13.15
CA PRO A 304 7.74 -14.64 13.10
C PRO A 304 8.40 -14.40 11.74
N ALA A 305 7.63 -14.41 10.64
CA ALA A 305 8.15 -14.17 9.29
C ALA A 305 8.58 -12.72 9.05
N LEU A 306 8.09 -11.78 9.88
CA LEU A 306 8.42 -10.36 9.81
C LEU A 306 9.43 -9.92 10.86
N ARG A 307 9.93 -10.86 11.68
CA ARG A 307 11.03 -10.59 12.62
C ARG A 307 12.34 -10.55 11.84
N ASP A 308 13.19 -9.58 12.13
CA ASP A 308 14.56 -9.60 11.64
C ASP A 308 15.23 -10.91 12.10
N PRO A 309 15.93 -11.62 11.20
CA PRO A 309 16.70 -12.80 11.63
C PRO A 309 17.66 -12.36 12.74
N ALA A 310 17.62 -13.08 13.88
CA ALA A 310 18.51 -12.81 14.98
C ALA A 310 19.95 -12.74 14.45
N ARG A 311 20.64 -11.62 14.67
CA ARG A 311 22.05 -11.48 14.28
C ARG A 311 22.83 -12.56 15.04
N PRO A 312 23.48 -13.50 14.38
CA PRO A 312 24.29 -14.49 15.08
C PRO A 312 25.42 -13.75 15.80
N GLY A 313 25.44 -13.81 17.14
CA GLY A 313 26.57 -13.39 17.95
C GLY A 313 26.47 -12.10 18.76
N VAL A 314 25.27 -11.51 18.96
CA VAL A 314 25.08 -10.43 19.95
C VAL A 314 24.38 -11.05 21.16
N ASP A 315 25.16 -11.42 22.18
CA ASP A 315 24.61 -11.83 23.46
C ASP A 315 23.77 -10.72 24.09
N ALA A 316 22.65 -11.08 24.70
CA ALA A 316 21.67 -10.20 25.33
C ALA A 316 22.21 -9.42 26.57
N GLY A 317 23.52 -9.21 26.65
CA GLY A 317 24.24 -8.57 27.76
C GLY A 317 24.56 -7.09 27.62
N ASP A 318 24.50 -6.50 26.39
CA ASP A 318 24.98 -5.15 26.14
C ASP A 318 23.93 -4.12 25.67
N ALA A 319 22.73 -4.20 26.22
CA ALA A 319 21.68 -3.20 25.93
C ALA A 319 21.93 -1.80 26.56
N ALA A 320 23.03 -1.57 27.25
CA ALA A 320 23.37 -0.31 27.91
C ALA A 320 24.40 0.54 27.16
N GLY A 321 24.97 0.06 26.03
CA GLY A 321 26.07 0.71 25.32
C GLY A 321 25.77 1.29 23.93
N ALA A 322 24.55 1.12 23.39
CA ALA A 322 24.26 1.43 21.99
C ALA A 322 23.78 2.88 21.72
N ALA A 323 23.96 3.81 22.64
CA ALA A 323 23.54 5.21 22.47
C ALA A 323 24.62 6.16 21.90
N ALA A 324 25.76 5.67 21.46
CA ALA A 324 26.81 6.52 20.95
C ALA A 324 27.61 5.85 19.82
N VAL A 325 27.09 5.81 18.60
CA VAL A 325 27.86 5.94 17.34
C VAL A 325 26.85 6.18 16.21
N ALA A 326 26.48 7.43 15.98
CA ALA A 326 25.96 7.87 14.70
C ALA A 326 27.17 7.99 13.75
N ALA A 327 27.42 6.95 12.97
CA ALA A 327 28.42 7.03 11.89
C ALA A 327 27.86 7.89 10.76
N GLU A 328 28.59 8.97 10.42
CA GLU A 328 28.33 9.77 9.22
C GLU A 328 28.36 8.87 7.97
N PRO A 329 27.47 9.10 6.98
CA PRO A 329 27.52 8.36 5.72
C PRO A 329 28.83 8.73 4.97
N PRO A 330 29.46 7.77 4.27
CA PRO A 330 30.68 8.05 3.51
C PRO A 330 30.39 9.09 2.42
N VAL A 331 31.18 10.14 2.41
CA VAL A 331 31.21 11.16 1.36
C VAL A 331 31.71 10.47 0.09
N LEU A 332 30.82 10.26 -0.87
CA LEU A 332 31.21 9.81 -2.22
C LEU A 332 31.98 10.94 -2.88
N GLY A 333 33.27 10.72 -3.11
CA GLY A 333 34.17 11.62 -3.82
C GLY A 333 33.63 11.97 -5.22
N GLY A 334 33.93 13.19 -5.65
CA GLY A 334 33.54 13.76 -6.93
C GLY A 334 34.03 12.97 -8.17
N PRO A 335 33.63 13.39 -9.38
CA PRO A 335 33.69 12.61 -10.63
C PRO A 335 35.07 12.38 -11.26
N GLU A 336 36.19 12.52 -10.54
CA GLU A 336 37.55 12.40 -11.10
C GLU A 336 38.23 11.03 -10.90
N ALA A 337 37.58 10.03 -10.29
CA ALA A 337 38.22 8.74 -10.00
C ALA A 337 37.87 7.58 -10.97
N LEU A 338 37.35 7.85 -12.15
CA LEU A 338 36.92 6.82 -13.11
C LEU A 338 37.63 6.93 -14.48
N VAL A 339 38.95 7.26 -14.48
CA VAL A 339 39.80 7.10 -15.67
C VAL A 339 41.08 6.43 -15.23
N ALA A 340 41.08 5.14 -14.96
CA ALA A 340 42.24 4.23 -15.05
C ALA A 340 41.82 2.81 -14.65
N ALA A 341 41.23 2.07 -15.55
CA ALA A 341 41.40 0.60 -15.68
C ALA A 341 40.81 0.18 -17.02
N ARG A 342 41.68 -0.11 -17.95
CA ARG A 342 41.40 -0.82 -19.23
C ARG A 342 41.18 -2.29 -18.95
#